data_556ac3ed00f14fce34fb5590f0cc5f0a
#
_entry.id   556ac3ed00f14fce34fb5590f0cc5f0a
#
_cell.length_a   1.000
_cell.length_b   1.000
_cell.length_c   1.000
_cell.angle_alpha   90.00
_cell.angle_beta   90.00
_cell.angle_gamma   90.00
#
_symmetry.space_group_name_H-M   'P 1'
#
loop_
_entity.id
_entity.type
_entity.pdbx_description
1 polymer ?
#
loop_
_entity_poly.entity_id
_entity_poly.type
_entity_poly.pdbx_seq_one_letter_code
_entity_poly.pdbx_strand_id
1 'polypeptide(L)'
;MALNFEQKKAVVAEVADAANKALAAVAAEYRGLTVEEMTDLRAKAREGGVYLKVAKNTLVRRAVEGTDYECMQDSLTGPLLLAFSMEDPGAAARLVKEYSKDHEKLIAKLVAVGGELYDASELERLSKLPTYDEAIAMLMGVMKAPIEKFVRTLAEPHTKLVRTVAAVRDAKQAA
;
A
#
# COMPACT_ATOMS: atom_id res chain seq x y z
N MET A 1 23.17 20.69 11.42
CA MET A 1 22.71 21.75 12.36
C MET A 1 21.74 21.13 13.35
N ALA A 2 21.85 21.45 14.64
CA ALA A 2 20.88 20.99 15.63
C ALA A 2 19.59 21.82 15.48
N LEU A 3 18.44 21.14 15.38
CA LEU A 3 17.13 21.80 15.32
C LEU A 3 16.88 22.62 16.59
N ASN A 4 16.40 23.86 16.43
CA ASN A 4 15.97 24.69 17.53
C ASN A 4 14.68 24.12 18.16
N PHE A 5 14.34 24.53 19.38
CA PHE A 5 13.18 24.03 20.12
C PHE A 5 11.85 24.26 19.36
N GLU A 6 11.67 25.41 18.74
CA GLU A 6 10.50 25.74 17.93
C GLU A 6 10.40 24.84 16.69
N GLN A 7 11.53 24.59 16.00
CA GLN A 7 11.59 23.68 14.86
C GLN A 7 11.26 22.24 15.25
N LYS A 8 11.67 21.79 16.44
CA LYS A 8 11.30 20.45 16.95
C LYS A 8 9.82 20.37 17.22
N LYS A 9 9.20 21.41 17.80
CA LYS A 9 7.74 21.48 18.00
C LYS A 9 7.00 21.46 16.66
N ALA A 10 7.48 22.21 15.66
CA ALA A 10 6.88 22.23 14.34
C ALA A 10 6.92 20.85 13.67
N VAL A 11 8.06 20.13 13.75
CA VAL A 11 8.17 18.76 13.21
C VAL A 11 7.25 17.79 13.95
N VAL A 12 7.11 17.89 15.27
CA VAL A 12 6.19 17.05 16.04
C VAL A 12 4.75 17.32 15.62
N ALA A 13 4.35 18.58 15.49
CA ALA A 13 3.00 18.96 15.06
C ALA A 13 2.72 18.46 13.63
N GLU A 14 3.66 18.65 12.69
CA GLU A 14 3.54 18.19 11.30
C GLU A 14 3.37 16.66 11.21
N VAL A 15 4.16 15.90 11.97
CA VAL A 15 4.06 14.43 11.98
C VAL A 15 2.77 13.96 12.68
N ALA A 16 2.34 14.63 13.76
CA ALA A 16 1.10 14.32 14.45
C ALA A 16 -0.12 14.61 13.56
N ASP A 17 -0.13 15.73 12.83
CA ASP A 17 -1.19 16.05 11.86
C ASP A 17 -1.24 15.03 10.72
N ALA A 18 -0.08 14.58 10.24
CA ALA A 18 0.01 13.53 9.23
C ALA A 18 -0.49 12.19 9.76
N ALA A 19 -0.09 11.80 10.98
CA ALA A 19 -0.53 10.57 11.64
C ALA A 19 -2.05 10.56 11.87
N ASN A 20 -2.64 11.65 12.32
CA ASN A 20 -4.10 11.73 12.55
C ASN A 20 -4.94 11.59 11.27
N LYS A 21 -4.38 11.93 10.11
CA LYS A 21 -5.07 11.85 8.81
C LYS A 21 -4.76 10.56 8.07
N ALA A 22 -3.69 9.89 8.42
CA ALA A 22 -3.22 8.70 7.72
C ALA A 22 -4.08 7.48 8.03
N LEU A 23 -4.32 6.65 7.02
CA LEU A 23 -5.00 5.36 7.13
C LEU A 23 -4.03 4.23 7.49
N ALA A 24 -2.77 4.36 7.07
CA ALA A 24 -1.68 3.42 7.36
C ALA A 24 -0.34 4.14 7.44
N ALA A 25 0.58 3.60 8.21
CA ALA A 25 1.94 4.07 8.34
C ALA A 25 2.93 2.94 8.11
N VAL A 26 3.97 3.19 7.32
CA VAL A 26 5.06 2.25 7.07
C VAL A 26 6.36 2.88 7.50
N ALA A 27 7.15 2.18 8.31
CA ALA A 27 8.50 2.59 8.66
C ALA A 27 9.51 1.72 7.93
N ALA A 28 10.35 2.33 7.11
CA ALA A 28 11.38 1.66 6.34
C ALA A 28 12.78 2.20 6.70
N GLU A 29 13.77 1.34 6.70
CA GLU A 29 15.16 1.73 6.86
C GLU A 29 15.71 2.21 5.50
N TYR A 30 16.26 3.43 5.49
CA TYR A 30 16.77 4.07 4.26
C TYR A 30 18.29 4.14 4.21
N ARG A 31 18.97 3.45 5.10
CA ARG A 31 20.44 3.49 5.22
C ARG A 31 21.11 2.98 3.94
N GLY A 32 21.92 3.84 3.32
CA GLY A 32 22.67 3.51 2.11
C GLY A 32 22.02 3.92 0.79
N LEU A 33 20.82 4.54 0.82
CA LEU A 33 20.25 5.19 -0.35
C LEU A 33 21.01 6.47 -0.71
N THR A 34 21.18 6.71 -1.99
CA THR A 34 21.76 7.95 -2.52
C THR A 34 20.74 9.10 -2.45
N VAL A 35 21.21 10.34 -2.63
CA VAL A 35 20.32 11.52 -2.64
C VAL A 35 19.37 11.48 -3.85
N GLU A 36 19.85 10.99 -4.99
CA GLU A 36 19.05 10.83 -6.21
C GLU A 36 17.91 9.83 -5.98
N GLU A 37 18.24 8.62 -5.49
CA GLU A 37 17.25 7.59 -5.15
C GLU A 37 16.21 8.11 -4.16
N MET A 38 16.62 8.87 -3.15
CA MET A 38 15.69 9.46 -2.18
C MET A 38 14.80 10.54 -2.81
N THR A 39 15.29 11.27 -3.79
CA THR A 39 14.52 12.28 -4.51
C THR A 39 13.46 11.62 -5.41
N ASP A 40 13.83 10.56 -6.10
CA ASP A 40 12.92 9.76 -6.93
C ASP A 40 11.84 9.07 -6.07
N LEU A 41 12.23 8.51 -4.92
CA LEU A 41 11.27 7.96 -3.96
C LEU A 41 10.25 9.00 -3.50
N ARG A 42 10.69 10.23 -3.22
CA ARG A 42 9.80 11.33 -2.83
C ARG A 42 8.88 11.77 -3.98
N ALA A 43 9.35 11.75 -5.23
CA ALA A 43 8.53 12.05 -6.39
C ALA A 43 7.41 11.02 -6.54
N LYS A 44 7.76 9.73 -6.58
CA LYS A 44 6.80 8.61 -6.64
C LYS A 44 5.80 8.62 -5.47
N ALA A 45 6.26 8.97 -4.28
CA ALA A 45 5.39 9.07 -3.10
C ALA A 45 4.33 10.17 -3.24
N ARG A 46 4.69 11.32 -3.78
CA ARG A 46 3.73 12.42 -4.03
C ARG A 46 2.70 12.03 -5.07
N GLU A 47 3.11 11.31 -6.12
CA GLU A 47 2.20 10.79 -7.15
C GLU A 47 1.23 9.75 -6.58
N GLY A 48 1.69 8.94 -5.61
CA GLY A 48 0.89 7.91 -4.94
C GLY A 48 0.11 8.39 -3.72
N GLY A 49 0.03 9.71 -3.44
CA GLY A 49 -0.68 10.24 -2.26
C GLY A 49 -0.06 9.82 -0.91
N VAL A 50 1.24 9.50 -0.90
CA VAL A 50 1.98 9.07 0.28
C VAL A 50 2.83 10.22 0.82
N TYR A 51 2.64 10.56 2.08
CA TYR A 51 3.47 11.54 2.76
C TYR A 51 4.73 10.88 3.33
N LEU A 52 5.91 11.29 2.83
CA LEU A 52 7.19 10.79 3.28
C LEU A 52 7.92 11.81 4.17
N LYS A 53 8.34 11.37 5.35
CA LYS A 53 9.14 12.20 6.26
C LYS A 53 10.25 11.38 6.91
N VAL A 54 11.43 11.96 6.95
CA VAL A 54 12.54 11.49 7.79
C VAL A 54 12.61 12.41 9.01
N ALA A 55 12.42 11.83 10.17
CA ALA A 55 12.48 12.57 11.43
C ALA A 55 13.23 11.78 12.50
N LYS A 56 13.72 12.48 13.52
CA LYS A 56 14.40 11.83 14.65
C LYS A 56 13.40 10.98 15.44
N ASN A 57 13.74 9.72 15.72
CA ASN A 57 12.84 8.76 16.39
C ASN A 57 12.23 9.30 17.68
N THR A 58 13.00 10.07 18.46
CA THR A 58 12.49 10.71 19.70
C THR A 58 11.41 11.77 19.45
N LEU A 59 11.40 12.42 18.29
CA LEU A 59 10.36 13.38 17.92
C LEU A 59 9.13 12.64 17.38
N VAL A 60 9.36 11.56 16.61
CA VAL A 60 8.29 10.70 16.11
C VAL A 60 7.53 10.05 17.25
N ARG A 61 8.23 9.49 18.26
CA ARG A 61 7.58 8.92 19.45
C ARG A 61 6.63 9.89 20.12
N ARG A 62 7.04 11.15 20.29
CA ARG A 62 6.17 12.21 20.85
C ARG A 62 5.02 12.61 19.94
N ALA A 63 5.22 12.51 18.62
CA ALA A 63 4.21 12.88 17.65
C ALA A 63 3.10 11.84 17.53
N VAL A 64 3.42 10.55 17.71
CA VAL A 64 2.45 9.44 17.66
C VAL A 64 1.79 9.16 19.01
N GLU A 65 2.23 9.82 20.08
CA GLU A 65 1.63 9.74 21.42
C GLU A 65 0.17 10.24 21.36
N GLY A 66 -0.79 9.39 21.75
CA GLY A 66 -2.22 9.70 21.67
C GLY A 66 -2.83 9.58 20.27
N THR A 67 -2.13 8.99 19.30
CA THR A 67 -2.68 8.63 17.99
C THR A 67 -2.80 7.11 17.85
N ASP A 68 -3.52 6.63 16.81
CA ASP A 68 -3.66 5.20 16.52
C ASP A 68 -2.31 4.50 16.27
N TYR A 69 -1.25 5.26 16.04
CA TYR A 69 0.10 4.75 15.78
C TYR A 69 1.00 4.67 17.02
N GLU A 70 0.44 4.80 18.22
CA GLU A 70 1.20 4.69 19.48
C GLU A 70 1.89 3.32 19.61
N CYS A 71 1.30 2.26 19.04
CA CYS A 71 1.88 0.92 18.98
C CYS A 71 3.27 0.85 18.32
N MET A 72 3.64 1.84 17.50
CA MET A 72 4.96 1.88 16.85
C MET A 72 6.08 2.40 17.76
N GLN A 73 5.79 3.03 18.90
CA GLN A 73 6.78 3.75 19.74
C GLN A 73 7.98 2.90 20.14
N ASP A 74 7.74 1.68 20.57
CA ASP A 74 8.79 0.78 21.08
C ASP A 74 9.67 0.23 19.94
N SER A 75 9.11 0.14 18.76
CA SER A 75 9.74 -0.46 17.60
C SER A 75 10.50 0.54 16.71
N LEU A 76 10.44 1.85 17.03
CA LEU A 76 11.16 2.89 16.30
C LEU A 76 12.65 2.89 16.64
N THR A 77 13.43 2.03 15.98
CA THR A 77 14.88 1.88 16.17
C THR A 77 15.64 2.00 14.85
N GLY A 78 16.75 2.75 14.85
CA GLY A 78 17.59 2.95 13.65
C GLY A 78 17.20 4.16 12.80
N PRO A 79 17.78 4.31 11.61
CA PRO A 79 17.49 5.37 10.65
C PRO A 79 16.22 5.04 9.87
N LEU A 80 15.07 5.58 10.29
CA LEU A 80 13.77 5.28 9.72
C LEU A 80 13.24 6.42 8.85
N LEU A 81 12.69 6.03 7.72
CA LEU A 81 11.83 6.81 6.86
C LEU A 81 10.38 6.45 7.18
N LEU A 82 9.55 7.42 7.48
CA LEU A 82 8.12 7.23 7.70
C LEU A 82 7.36 7.55 6.42
N ALA A 83 6.50 6.63 6.01
CA ALA A 83 5.58 6.78 4.90
C ALA A 83 4.14 6.66 5.42
N PHE A 84 3.38 7.74 5.32
CA PHE A 84 1.98 7.79 5.72
C PHE A 84 1.08 7.75 4.49
N SER A 85 0.15 6.81 4.45
CA SER A 85 -0.86 6.73 3.40
C SER A 85 -2.05 7.62 3.73
N MET A 86 -2.38 8.59 2.87
CA MET A 86 -3.44 9.54 3.12
C MET A 86 -4.80 9.11 2.55
N GLU A 87 -4.80 8.51 1.37
CA GLU A 87 -6.02 8.15 0.63
C GLU A 87 -6.28 6.64 0.65
N ASP A 88 -5.25 5.85 0.34
CA ASP A 88 -5.33 4.39 0.26
C ASP A 88 -4.47 3.71 1.32
N PRO A 89 -4.97 2.82 2.15
CA PRO A 89 -4.19 2.14 3.18
C PRO A 89 -3.02 1.33 2.62
N GLY A 90 -3.14 0.81 1.39
CA GLY A 90 -2.10 0.03 0.72
C GLY A 90 -1.05 0.86 -0.03
N ALA A 91 -1.25 2.17 -0.21
CA ALA A 91 -0.38 3.00 -1.06
C ALA A 91 1.07 3.03 -0.58
N ALA A 92 1.32 3.27 0.71
CA ALA A 92 2.68 3.27 1.27
C ALA A 92 3.34 1.89 1.18
N ALA A 93 2.58 0.81 1.41
CA ALA A 93 3.09 -0.55 1.31
C ALA A 93 3.46 -0.92 -0.13
N ARG A 94 2.64 -0.52 -1.11
CA ARG A 94 2.92 -0.72 -2.55
C ARG A 94 4.18 0.04 -2.96
N LEU A 95 4.28 1.31 -2.61
CA LEU A 95 5.43 2.16 -2.92
C LEU A 95 6.73 1.59 -2.34
N VAL A 96 6.74 1.24 -1.05
CA VAL A 96 7.93 0.69 -0.39
C VAL A 96 8.30 -0.66 -0.99
N LYS A 97 7.33 -1.54 -1.30
CA LYS A 97 7.58 -2.84 -1.91
C LYS A 97 8.10 -2.73 -3.33
N GLU A 98 7.55 -1.84 -4.15
CA GLU A 98 7.99 -1.62 -5.52
C GLU A 98 9.42 -1.08 -5.54
N TYR A 99 9.67 -0.07 -4.71
CA TYR A 99 10.98 0.54 -4.63
C TYR A 99 12.06 -0.39 -4.03
N SER A 100 11.67 -1.25 -3.07
CA SER A 100 12.55 -2.26 -2.47
C SER A 100 12.98 -3.35 -3.48
N LYS A 101 12.24 -3.59 -4.57
CA LYS A 101 12.66 -4.50 -5.64
C LYS A 101 13.83 -3.95 -6.45
N ASP A 102 13.82 -2.64 -6.69
CA ASP A 102 14.85 -1.97 -7.47
C ASP A 102 16.05 -1.59 -6.59
N HIS A 103 15.81 -1.41 -5.29
CA HIS A 103 16.80 -0.95 -4.32
C HIS A 103 16.77 -1.81 -3.05
N GLU A 104 17.66 -2.82 -2.98
CA GLU A 104 17.79 -3.75 -1.83
C GLU A 104 18.11 -3.06 -0.51
N LYS A 105 18.57 -1.81 -0.55
CA LYS A 105 18.93 -1.00 0.63
C LYS A 105 17.74 -0.45 1.39
N LEU A 106 16.56 -0.39 0.76
CA LEU A 106 15.32 0.03 1.41
C LEU A 106 14.64 -1.20 2.03
N ILE A 107 14.69 -1.30 3.33
CA ILE A 107 14.12 -2.43 4.08
C ILE A 107 12.94 -1.92 4.90
N ALA A 108 11.74 -2.44 4.60
CA ALA A 108 10.59 -2.21 5.47
C ALA A 108 10.81 -2.90 6.82
N LYS A 109 10.62 -2.18 7.91
CA LYS A 109 10.75 -2.75 9.27
C LYS A 109 9.40 -2.98 9.92
N LEU A 110 8.53 -2.01 9.81
CA LEU A 110 7.27 -1.97 10.55
C LEU A 110 6.18 -1.42 9.66
N VAL A 111 5.00 -1.96 9.86
CA VAL A 111 3.78 -1.46 9.24
C VAL A 111 2.72 -1.33 10.32
N ALA A 112 2.03 -0.22 10.37
CA ALA A 112 0.91 0.00 11.29
C ALA A 112 -0.33 0.37 10.50
N VAL A 113 -1.43 -0.29 10.79
CA VAL A 113 -2.74 -0.05 10.18
C VAL A 113 -3.82 -0.18 11.25
N GLY A 114 -4.66 0.86 11.39
CA GLY A 114 -5.80 0.82 12.30
C GLY A 114 -5.44 0.57 13.78
N GLY A 115 -4.27 1.03 14.23
CA GLY A 115 -3.83 0.86 15.62
C GLY A 115 -3.07 -0.44 15.93
N GLU A 116 -2.94 -1.33 14.94
CA GLU A 116 -2.21 -2.59 15.10
C GLU A 116 -0.85 -2.51 14.40
N LEU A 117 0.17 -3.07 15.06
CA LEU A 117 1.53 -3.15 14.53
C LEU A 117 1.72 -4.49 13.82
N TYR A 118 2.23 -4.45 12.61
CA TYR A 118 2.55 -5.61 11.78
C TYR A 118 4.03 -5.65 11.44
N ASP A 119 4.58 -6.83 11.32
CA ASP A 119 5.95 -7.04 10.87
C ASP A 119 6.12 -6.80 9.36
N ALA A 120 7.37 -6.67 8.93
CA ALA A 120 7.72 -6.52 7.52
C ALA A 120 7.17 -7.63 6.60
N SER A 121 6.94 -8.84 7.12
CA SER A 121 6.34 -9.97 6.40
C SER A 121 4.92 -9.69 5.89
N GLU A 122 4.15 -8.89 6.64
CA GLU A 122 2.77 -8.53 6.29
C GLU A 122 2.69 -7.39 5.25
N LEU A 123 3.82 -6.75 4.92
CA LEU A 123 3.89 -5.71 3.88
C LEU A 123 3.35 -6.23 2.54
N GLU A 124 3.61 -7.50 2.24
CA GLU A 124 3.14 -8.11 1.00
C GLU A 124 1.61 -8.21 0.94
N ARG A 125 0.96 -8.53 2.05
CA ARG A 125 -0.51 -8.61 2.15
C ARG A 125 -1.12 -7.22 2.00
N LEU A 126 -0.53 -6.22 2.67
CA LEU A 126 -0.97 -4.82 2.58
C LEU A 126 -0.78 -4.23 1.19
N SER A 127 0.31 -4.59 0.49
CA SER A 127 0.55 -4.14 -0.89
C SER A 127 -0.48 -4.68 -1.89
N LYS A 128 -1.20 -5.78 -1.56
CA LYS A 128 -2.25 -6.39 -2.37
C LYS A 128 -3.65 -5.83 -2.05
N LEU A 129 -3.78 -4.95 -1.06
CA LEU A 129 -5.07 -4.32 -0.78
C LEU A 129 -5.53 -3.48 -1.97
N PRO A 130 -6.78 -3.66 -2.40
CA PRO A 130 -7.36 -2.84 -3.45
C PRO A 130 -7.56 -1.40 -2.98
N THR A 131 -7.61 -0.48 -3.92
CA THR A 131 -8.05 0.89 -3.65
C THR A 131 -9.53 0.91 -3.26
N TYR A 132 -10.01 2.03 -2.71
CA TYR A 132 -11.41 2.15 -2.30
C TYR A 132 -12.38 1.89 -3.48
N ASP A 133 -12.10 2.46 -4.64
CA ASP A 133 -12.92 2.29 -5.84
C ASP A 133 -12.87 0.85 -6.36
N GLU A 134 -11.70 0.21 -6.33
CA GLU A 134 -11.55 -1.20 -6.69
C GLU A 134 -12.31 -2.10 -5.72
N ALA A 135 -12.28 -1.83 -4.42
CA ALA A 135 -13.01 -2.59 -3.42
C ALA A 135 -14.52 -2.51 -3.65
N ILE A 136 -15.05 -1.31 -3.96
CA ILE A 136 -16.46 -1.13 -4.32
C ILE A 136 -16.79 -1.87 -5.62
N ALA A 137 -15.93 -1.78 -6.64
CA ALA A 137 -16.11 -2.48 -7.90
C ALA A 137 -16.16 -4.01 -7.71
N MET A 138 -15.27 -4.56 -6.86
CA MET A 138 -15.28 -5.97 -6.48
C MET A 138 -16.58 -6.35 -5.75
N LEU A 139 -17.03 -5.54 -4.81
CA LEU A 139 -18.28 -5.77 -4.08
C LEU A 139 -19.47 -5.82 -5.04
N MET A 140 -19.59 -4.83 -5.93
CA MET A 140 -20.65 -4.79 -6.96
C MET A 140 -20.57 -6.00 -7.89
N GLY A 141 -19.35 -6.42 -8.28
CA GLY A 141 -19.11 -7.62 -9.07
C GLY A 141 -19.62 -8.89 -8.39
N VAL A 142 -19.31 -9.06 -7.10
CA VAL A 142 -19.77 -10.22 -6.31
C VAL A 142 -21.30 -10.23 -6.17
N MET A 143 -21.93 -9.09 -5.95
CA MET A 143 -23.39 -8.97 -5.87
C MET A 143 -24.08 -9.33 -7.21
N LYS A 144 -23.47 -8.97 -8.34
CA LYS A 144 -23.97 -9.23 -9.68
C LYS A 144 -23.70 -10.66 -10.16
N ALA A 145 -22.64 -11.29 -9.65
CA ALA A 145 -22.17 -12.62 -10.09
C ALA A 145 -23.23 -13.73 -10.08
N PRO A 146 -24.16 -13.85 -9.10
CA PRO A 146 -25.20 -14.88 -9.13
C PRO A 146 -26.12 -14.75 -10.35
N ILE A 147 -26.51 -13.50 -10.66
CA ILE A 147 -27.41 -13.22 -11.80
C ILE A 147 -26.69 -13.50 -13.11
N GLU A 148 -25.43 -13.07 -13.25
CA GLU A 148 -24.62 -13.35 -14.44
C GLU A 148 -24.40 -14.85 -14.66
N LYS A 149 -24.10 -15.60 -13.58
CA LYS A 149 -23.98 -17.06 -13.65
C LYS A 149 -25.26 -17.71 -14.11
N PHE A 150 -26.40 -17.31 -13.59
CA PHE A 150 -27.69 -17.85 -13.99
C PHE A 150 -27.99 -17.59 -15.47
N VAL A 151 -27.82 -16.36 -15.94
CA VAL A 151 -28.03 -16.02 -17.36
C VAL A 151 -27.05 -16.80 -18.25
N ARG A 152 -25.79 -16.92 -17.82
CA ARG A 152 -24.78 -17.68 -18.57
C ARG A 152 -25.11 -19.17 -18.67
N THR A 153 -25.60 -19.80 -17.59
CA THR A 153 -26.03 -21.22 -17.62
C THR A 153 -27.21 -21.44 -18.55
N LEU A 154 -28.14 -20.50 -18.65
CA LEU A 154 -29.25 -20.56 -19.62
C LEU A 154 -28.79 -20.43 -21.08
N ALA A 155 -27.76 -19.62 -21.31
CA ALA A 155 -27.17 -19.39 -22.62
C ALA A 155 -26.16 -20.49 -23.05
N GLU A 156 -25.63 -21.29 -22.10
CA GLU A 156 -24.62 -22.32 -22.40
C GLU A 156 -25.05 -23.41 -23.38
N PRO A 157 -26.29 -23.96 -23.35
CA PRO A 157 -26.69 -24.99 -24.30
C PRO A 157 -26.51 -24.54 -25.75
N HIS A 158 -26.93 -23.34 -26.08
CA HIS A 158 -26.82 -22.79 -27.44
C HIS A 158 -25.35 -22.56 -27.85
N THR A 159 -24.56 -22.02 -26.97
CA THR A 159 -23.12 -21.78 -27.19
C THR A 159 -22.33 -23.10 -27.33
N LYS A 160 -22.63 -24.11 -26.54
CA LYS A 160 -22.01 -25.44 -26.64
C LYS A 160 -22.34 -26.09 -27.98
N LEU A 161 -23.59 -26.05 -28.40
CA LEU A 161 -24.01 -26.62 -29.70
C LEU A 161 -23.26 -25.93 -30.85
N VAL A 162 -23.18 -24.62 -30.88
CA VAL A 162 -22.46 -23.89 -31.94
C VAL A 162 -20.96 -24.22 -31.93
N ARG A 163 -20.34 -24.29 -30.75
CA ARG A 163 -18.92 -24.67 -30.63
C ARG A 163 -18.63 -26.10 -31.07
N THR A 164 -19.50 -27.04 -30.75
CA THR A 164 -19.32 -28.43 -31.21
C THR A 164 -19.46 -28.58 -32.72
N VAL A 165 -20.43 -27.89 -33.33
CA VAL A 165 -20.57 -27.88 -34.80
C VAL A 165 -19.36 -27.22 -35.47
N ALA A 166 -18.87 -26.12 -34.93
CA ALA A 166 -17.65 -25.45 -35.42
C ALA A 166 -16.43 -26.38 -35.32
N ALA A 167 -16.23 -27.05 -34.19
CA ALA A 167 -15.13 -28.00 -33.98
C ALA A 167 -15.18 -29.18 -34.97
N VAL A 168 -16.37 -29.70 -35.24
CA VAL A 168 -16.55 -30.78 -36.25
C VAL A 168 -16.23 -30.28 -37.68
N ARG A 169 -16.63 -29.04 -38.00
CA ARG A 169 -16.27 -28.41 -39.28
C ARG A 169 -14.75 -28.28 -39.42
N ASP A 170 -14.10 -27.75 -38.41
CA ASP A 170 -12.66 -27.47 -38.41
C ASP A 170 -11.85 -28.78 -38.46
N ALA A 171 -12.31 -29.83 -37.75
CA ALA A 171 -11.74 -31.18 -37.86
C ALA A 171 -11.87 -31.78 -39.26
N LYS A 172 -13.00 -31.55 -39.96
CA LYS A 172 -13.20 -32.01 -41.36
C LYS A 172 -12.41 -31.22 -42.39
N GLN A 173 -12.05 -29.98 -42.09
CA GLN A 173 -11.21 -29.14 -42.96
C GLN A 173 -9.72 -29.44 -42.80
N ALA A 174 -9.32 -29.97 -41.64
CA ALA A 174 -7.95 -30.35 -41.33
C ALA A 174 -7.58 -31.79 -41.74
N ALA A 175 -8.58 -32.63 -42.06
CA ALA A 175 -8.42 -33.97 -42.61
C ALA A 175 -8.52 -33.96 -44.11
#